data_3a48542dbd422ee0880766ee92306ec9
#
_entry.id   3a48542dbd422ee0880766ee92306ec9
#
_cell.length_a   1.000
_cell.length_b   1.000
_cell.length_c   1.000
_cell.angle_alpha   90.00
_cell.angle_beta   90.00
_cell.angle_gamma   90.00
#
_symmetry.space_group_name_H-M   'P 1'
#
loop_
_entity.id
_entity.type
_entity.pdbx_description
1 polymer ?
#
loop_
_entity_poly.entity_id
_entity_poly.type
_entity_poly.pdbx_seq_one_letter_code
_entity_poly.pdbx_strand_id
1 'polypeptide(L)'
;MREIRLICKKELSRVLTDRKMLFSVFLLPAIIMVVVMNVMTSFSKNLENDVKSHAPIVYLQNAPEGVEQYLKAYNEKMDLRTVDDEQKVTEEIRDGSADLWIAFPQDFLEQIEVYKTGDEIPQIKVYYNPSEEY
;
A
#
# COMPACT_ATOMS: atom_id res chain seq x y z
N MET A 1 4.59 -56.87 10.48
CA MET A 1 5.46 -55.67 10.21
C MET A 1 6.39 -55.86 9.02
N ARG A 2 6.89 -57.06 8.75
CA ARG A 2 7.82 -57.37 7.64
C ARG A 2 7.16 -57.23 6.25
N GLU A 3 5.91 -57.62 6.11
CA GLU A 3 5.14 -57.57 4.86
C GLU A 3 4.78 -56.14 4.46
N ILE A 4 4.40 -55.29 5.42
CA ILE A 4 4.11 -53.87 5.17
C ILE A 4 5.34 -53.14 4.63
N ARG A 5 6.52 -53.46 5.17
CA ARG A 5 7.80 -52.90 4.75
C ARG A 5 8.18 -53.31 3.32
N LEU A 6 7.84 -54.56 2.93
CA LEU A 6 8.06 -55.05 1.57
C LEU A 6 7.13 -54.38 0.55
N ILE A 7 5.86 -54.18 0.91
CA ILE A 7 4.88 -53.45 0.08
C ILE A 7 5.28 -51.98 -0.10
N CYS A 8 5.59 -51.28 0.99
CA CYS A 8 6.08 -49.91 0.94
C CYS A 8 7.34 -49.77 0.08
N LYS A 9 8.31 -50.68 0.21
CA LYS A 9 9.53 -50.65 -0.60
C LYS A 9 9.23 -50.87 -2.08
N LYS A 10 8.32 -51.76 -2.40
CA LYS A 10 7.91 -52.02 -3.78
C LYS A 10 7.18 -50.87 -4.42
N GLU A 11 6.23 -50.24 -3.72
CA GLU A 11 5.50 -49.08 -4.19
C GLU A 11 6.40 -47.84 -4.31
N LEU A 12 7.26 -47.62 -3.33
CA LEU A 12 8.24 -46.51 -3.39
C LEU A 12 9.21 -46.67 -4.56
N SER A 13 9.71 -47.89 -4.79
CA SER A 13 10.57 -48.20 -5.94
C SER A 13 9.85 -47.98 -7.27
N ARG A 14 8.55 -48.35 -7.35
CA ARG A 14 7.74 -48.08 -8.55
C ARG A 14 7.60 -46.59 -8.83
N VAL A 15 7.28 -45.77 -7.81
CA VAL A 15 7.14 -44.34 -7.92
C VAL A 15 8.48 -43.70 -8.32
N LEU A 16 9.59 -44.10 -7.70
CA LEU A 16 10.92 -43.57 -8.01
C LEU A 16 11.49 -44.00 -9.37
N THR A 17 10.98 -45.11 -9.93
CA THR A 17 11.39 -45.59 -11.25
C THR A 17 10.57 -45.01 -12.38
N ASP A 18 9.34 -44.57 -12.11
CA ASP A 18 8.50 -43.88 -13.08
C ASP A 18 8.90 -42.41 -13.22
N ARG A 19 9.73 -42.14 -14.23
CA ARG A 19 10.23 -40.77 -14.53
C ARG A 19 9.11 -39.74 -14.76
N LYS A 20 8.00 -40.14 -15.36
CA LYS A 20 6.85 -39.27 -15.60
C LYS A 20 6.15 -38.89 -14.30
N MET A 21 5.98 -39.85 -13.42
CA MET A 21 5.36 -39.68 -12.11
C MET A 21 6.26 -38.79 -11.20
N LEU A 22 7.57 -39.03 -11.24
CA LEU A 22 8.54 -38.29 -10.47
C LEU A 22 8.61 -36.82 -10.94
N PHE A 23 8.58 -36.58 -12.24
CA PHE A 23 8.52 -35.26 -12.83
C PHE A 23 7.20 -34.53 -12.45
N SER A 24 6.06 -35.19 -12.62
CA SER A 24 4.74 -34.60 -12.39
C SER A 24 4.48 -34.28 -10.91
N VAL A 25 4.90 -35.17 -10.00
CA VAL A 25 4.57 -35.03 -8.56
C VAL A 25 5.58 -34.16 -7.81
N PHE A 26 6.85 -34.18 -8.18
CA PHE A 26 7.90 -33.47 -7.44
C PHE A 26 8.47 -32.27 -8.20
N LEU A 27 8.83 -32.44 -9.48
CA LEU A 27 9.53 -31.40 -10.21
C LEU A 27 8.58 -30.32 -10.70
N LEU A 28 7.41 -30.68 -11.20
CA LEU A 28 6.43 -29.72 -11.72
C LEU A 28 5.93 -28.75 -10.64
N PRO A 29 5.53 -29.19 -9.43
CA PRO A 29 5.16 -28.25 -8.36
C PRO A 29 6.31 -27.34 -7.92
N ALA A 30 7.55 -27.89 -7.88
CA ALA A 30 8.72 -27.10 -7.52
C ALA A 30 9.01 -26.00 -8.56
N ILE A 31 8.92 -26.32 -9.86
CA ILE A 31 9.08 -25.34 -10.93
C ILE A 31 7.98 -24.28 -10.85
N ILE A 32 6.72 -24.68 -10.69
CA ILE A 32 5.60 -23.74 -10.56
C ILE A 32 5.85 -22.79 -9.38
N MET A 33 6.27 -23.33 -8.25
CA MET A 33 6.54 -22.51 -7.05
C MET A 33 7.64 -21.48 -7.29
N VAL A 34 8.73 -21.87 -7.96
CA VAL A 34 9.81 -20.95 -8.34
C VAL A 34 9.31 -19.86 -9.29
N VAL A 35 8.50 -20.22 -10.29
CA VAL A 35 7.93 -19.24 -11.23
C VAL A 35 7.01 -18.26 -10.51
N VAL A 36 6.09 -18.76 -9.67
CA VAL A 36 5.18 -17.91 -8.90
C VAL A 36 5.95 -16.96 -7.98
N MET A 37 6.97 -17.46 -7.25
CA MET A 37 7.80 -16.62 -6.39
C MET A 37 8.54 -15.52 -7.16
N ASN A 38 9.07 -15.82 -8.35
CA ASN A 38 9.73 -14.81 -9.19
C ASN A 38 8.74 -13.74 -9.68
N VAL A 39 7.54 -14.15 -10.11
CA VAL A 39 6.49 -13.22 -10.54
C VAL A 39 6.05 -12.33 -9.37
N MET A 40 5.78 -12.91 -8.21
CA MET A 40 5.42 -12.16 -7.00
C MET A 40 6.50 -11.17 -6.59
N THR A 41 7.77 -11.59 -6.61
CA THR A 41 8.91 -10.72 -6.25
C THR A 41 9.04 -9.55 -7.24
N SER A 42 8.87 -9.81 -8.53
CA SER A 42 8.92 -8.77 -9.57
C SER A 42 7.76 -7.79 -9.42
N PHE A 43 6.57 -8.29 -9.15
CA PHE A 43 5.39 -7.48 -8.92
C PHE A 43 5.55 -6.58 -7.68
N SER A 44 5.99 -7.18 -6.55
CA SER A 44 6.24 -6.42 -5.31
C SER A 44 7.28 -5.31 -5.48
N LYS A 45 8.37 -5.57 -6.23
CA LYS A 45 9.39 -4.55 -6.53
C LYS A 45 8.87 -3.43 -7.39
N ASN A 46 8.00 -3.73 -8.37
CA ASN A 46 7.41 -2.71 -9.22
C ASN A 46 6.47 -1.81 -8.40
N LEU A 47 5.62 -2.39 -7.54
CA LEU A 47 4.77 -1.62 -6.63
C LEU A 47 5.59 -0.75 -5.66
N GLU A 48 6.63 -1.32 -5.06
CA GLU A 48 7.50 -0.58 -4.13
C GLU A 48 8.23 0.58 -4.82
N ASN A 49 8.67 0.40 -6.06
CA ASN A 49 9.30 1.45 -6.85
C ASN A 49 8.29 2.53 -7.26
N ASP A 50 7.07 2.15 -7.59
CA ASP A 50 6.00 3.05 -7.97
C ASP A 50 5.62 3.95 -6.79
N VAL A 51 5.37 3.36 -5.62
CA VAL A 51 5.12 4.10 -4.37
C VAL A 51 6.29 5.01 -3.98
N LYS A 52 7.53 4.55 -4.11
CA LYS A 52 8.73 5.35 -3.79
C LYS A 52 9.00 6.47 -4.80
N SER A 53 8.58 6.32 -6.05
CA SER A 53 8.75 7.34 -7.09
C SER A 53 7.60 8.35 -7.12
N HIS A 54 6.44 8.00 -6.57
CA HIS A 54 5.29 8.88 -6.51
C HIS A 54 5.57 10.08 -5.60
N ALA A 55 5.37 11.28 -6.15
CA ALA A 55 5.43 12.54 -5.40
C ALA A 55 3.98 12.94 -5.09
N PRO A 56 3.47 12.67 -3.88
CA PRO A 56 2.08 12.92 -3.58
C PRO A 56 1.76 14.41 -3.65
N ILE A 57 0.67 14.74 -4.35
CA ILE A 57 0.14 16.09 -4.47
C ILE A 57 -0.91 16.30 -3.39
N VAL A 58 -0.62 17.20 -2.46
CA VAL A 58 -1.47 17.47 -1.30
C VAL A 58 -1.93 18.91 -1.31
N TYR A 59 -3.24 19.11 -1.34
CA TYR A 59 -3.85 20.41 -1.19
C TYR A 59 -4.08 20.75 0.28
N LEU A 60 -3.66 21.97 0.67
CA LEU A 60 -3.83 22.51 2.02
C LEU A 60 -4.77 23.72 1.97
N GLN A 61 -5.80 23.70 2.79
CA GLN A 61 -6.73 24.82 2.99
C GLN A 61 -6.66 25.31 4.43
N ASN A 62 -6.42 26.59 4.63
CA ASN A 62 -6.30 27.25 5.93
C ASN A 62 -5.27 26.56 6.87
N ALA A 63 -4.19 26.04 6.30
CA ALA A 63 -3.17 25.37 7.09
C ALA A 63 -2.45 26.35 8.04
N PRO A 64 -2.31 26.02 9.33
CA PRO A 64 -1.53 26.80 10.27
C PRO A 64 -0.05 26.88 9.89
N GLU A 65 0.63 27.93 10.35
CA GLU A 65 2.07 28.05 10.17
C GLU A 65 2.82 26.84 10.73
N GLY A 66 3.78 26.33 9.96
CA GLY A 66 4.58 25.15 10.33
C GLY A 66 4.05 23.81 9.82
N VAL A 67 2.77 23.68 9.48
CA VAL A 67 2.20 22.43 8.92
C VAL A 67 2.90 22.04 7.63
N GLU A 68 3.16 22.98 6.73
CA GLU A 68 3.88 22.72 5.48
C GLU A 68 5.31 22.21 5.74
N GLN A 69 6.02 22.83 6.70
CA GLN A 69 7.38 22.40 7.05
C GLN A 69 7.38 21.00 7.67
N TYR A 70 6.40 20.69 8.49
CA TYR A 70 6.23 19.37 9.09
C TYR A 70 5.96 18.30 8.03
N LEU A 71 5.05 18.56 7.09
CA LEU A 71 4.72 17.64 6.01
C LEU A 71 5.91 17.43 5.08
N LYS A 72 6.65 18.48 4.71
CA LYS A 72 7.88 18.38 3.92
C LYS A 72 9.01 17.65 4.64
N ALA A 73 9.11 17.79 5.96
CA ALA A 73 10.08 17.04 6.76
C ALA A 73 9.74 15.53 6.80
N TYR A 74 8.45 15.18 6.73
CA TYR A 74 8.00 13.80 6.66
C TYR A 74 8.25 13.17 5.26
N ASN A 75 7.98 13.91 4.19
CA ASN A 75 8.25 13.48 2.83
C ASN A 75 8.67 14.68 1.96
N GLU A 76 9.98 14.77 1.67
CA GLU A 76 10.56 15.86 0.85
C GLU A 76 10.01 15.93 -0.59
N LYS A 77 9.48 14.81 -1.10
CA LYS A 77 8.92 14.73 -2.46
C LYS A 77 7.48 15.22 -2.56
N MET A 78 6.84 15.49 -1.42
CA MET A 78 5.45 15.93 -1.38
C MET A 78 5.29 17.30 -2.04
N ASP A 79 4.41 17.39 -3.03
CA ASP A 79 4.02 18.65 -3.69
C ASP A 79 2.84 19.27 -2.94
N LEU A 80 3.13 20.29 -2.14
CA LEU A 80 2.12 20.98 -1.35
C LEU A 80 1.56 22.16 -2.13
N ARG A 81 0.24 22.20 -2.29
CA ARG A 81 -0.49 23.25 -3.01
C ARG A 81 -1.57 23.87 -2.14
N THR A 82 -1.85 25.15 -2.39
CA THR A 82 -2.96 25.84 -1.74
C THR A 82 -4.24 25.67 -2.55
N VAL A 83 -5.38 25.60 -1.86
CA VAL A 83 -6.69 25.51 -2.50
C VAL A 83 -7.14 26.88 -2.98
N ASP A 84 -7.21 27.08 -4.30
CA ASP A 84 -7.77 28.27 -4.94
C ASP A 84 -9.24 28.06 -5.33
N ASP A 85 -9.59 26.85 -5.75
CA ASP A 85 -10.94 26.45 -6.18
C ASP A 85 -11.25 25.04 -5.67
N GLU A 86 -12.21 24.94 -4.76
CA GLU A 86 -12.63 23.68 -4.15
C GLU A 86 -13.22 22.69 -5.16
N GLN A 87 -13.93 23.19 -6.20
CA GLN A 87 -14.52 22.32 -7.21
C GLN A 87 -13.43 21.64 -8.04
N LYS A 88 -12.43 22.43 -8.45
CA LYS A 88 -11.29 21.93 -9.21
C LYS A 88 -10.47 20.91 -8.40
N VAL A 89 -10.19 21.20 -7.13
CA VAL A 89 -9.45 20.25 -6.26
C VAL A 89 -10.24 18.96 -6.06
N THR A 90 -11.55 19.04 -5.93
CA THR A 90 -12.41 17.86 -5.81
C THR A 90 -12.38 16.99 -7.09
N GLU A 91 -12.34 17.62 -8.26
CA GLU A 91 -12.22 16.91 -9.54
C GLU A 91 -10.84 16.26 -9.68
N GLU A 92 -9.77 16.97 -9.32
CA GLU A 92 -8.38 16.45 -9.37
C GLU A 92 -8.17 15.26 -8.41
N ILE A 93 -8.79 15.25 -7.24
CA ILE A 93 -8.78 14.07 -6.35
C ILE A 93 -9.58 12.92 -6.95
N ARG A 94 -10.72 13.22 -7.58
CA ARG A 94 -11.60 12.20 -8.14
C ARG A 94 -11.01 11.51 -9.36
N ASP A 95 -10.23 12.23 -10.18
CA ASP A 95 -9.56 11.68 -11.37
C ASP A 95 -8.14 11.15 -11.09
N GLY A 96 -7.65 11.28 -9.84
CA GLY A 96 -6.34 10.80 -9.42
C GLY A 96 -5.18 11.74 -9.77
N SER A 97 -5.46 12.98 -10.16
CA SER A 97 -4.42 14.00 -10.40
C SER A 97 -3.92 14.65 -9.12
N ALA A 98 -4.61 14.44 -8.00
CA ALA A 98 -4.20 14.85 -6.66
C ALA A 98 -4.57 13.73 -5.66
N ASP A 99 -3.72 13.53 -4.65
CA ASP A 99 -3.86 12.43 -3.70
C ASP A 99 -4.71 12.80 -2.48
N LEU A 100 -4.55 14.03 -2.01
CA LEU A 100 -5.09 14.42 -0.72
C LEU A 100 -5.46 15.91 -0.68
N TRP A 101 -6.56 16.24 -0.01
CA TRP A 101 -6.90 17.58 0.38
C TRP A 101 -7.21 17.64 1.87
N ILE A 102 -6.47 18.47 2.60
CA ILE A 102 -6.63 18.70 4.03
C ILE A 102 -7.17 20.10 4.23
N ALA A 103 -8.38 20.21 4.79
CA ALA A 103 -9.01 21.46 5.09
C ALA A 103 -9.09 21.68 6.61
N PHE A 104 -8.41 22.72 7.07
CA PHE A 104 -8.45 23.17 8.45
C PHE A 104 -9.58 24.20 8.62
N PRO A 105 -10.29 24.23 9.78
CA PRO A 105 -11.19 25.32 10.10
C PRO A 105 -10.42 26.65 10.18
N GLN A 106 -11.06 27.76 9.84
CA GLN A 106 -10.40 29.07 9.87
C GLN A 106 -9.94 29.49 11.29
N ASP A 107 -10.66 29.03 12.29
CA ASP A 107 -10.41 29.27 13.72
C ASP A 107 -9.64 28.12 14.42
N PHE A 108 -8.96 27.27 13.63
CA PHE A 108 -8.29 26.06 14.14
C PHE A 108 -7.29 26.36 15.26
N LEU A 109 -6.46 27.40 15.10
CA LEU A 109 -5.49 27.80 16.13
C LEU A 109 -6.18 28.32 17.39
N GLU A 110 -7.22 29.12 17.25
CA GLU A 110 -7.99 29.63 18.39
C GLU A 110 -8.65 28.49 19.16
N GLN A 111 -9.20 27.48 18.46
CA GLN A 111 -9.78 26.28 19.06
C GLN A 111 -8.73 25.48 19.85
N ILE A 112 -7.49 25.37 19.32
CA ILE A 112 -6.41 24.68 20.03
C ILE A 112 -5.95 25.44 21.27
N GLU A 113 -5.80 26.77 21.20
CA GLU A 113 -5.35 27.57 22.33
C GLU A 113 -6.31 27.52 23.52
N VAL A 114 -7.63 27.46 23.27
CA VAL A 114 -8.64 27.38 24.33
C VAL A 114 -9.00 25.97 24.74
N TYR A 115 -8.46 24.94 24.05
CA TYR A 115 -8.76 23.54 24.29
C TYR A 115 -8.40 23.10 25.72
N LYS A 116 -9.33 22.45 26.39
CA LYS A 116 -9.13 21.79 27.66
C LYS A 116 -9.46 20.31 27.56
N THR A 117 -8.81 19.51 28.40
CA THR A 117 -9.07 18.07 28.44
C THR A 117 -10.55 17.80 28.73
N GLY A 118 -11.26 17.23 27.75
CA GLY A 118 -12.68 16.93 27.79
C GLY A 118 -13.54 17.78 26.84
N ASP A 119 -12.97 18.80 26.19
CA ASP A 119 -13.66 19.56 25.13
C ASP A 119 -13.69 18.77 23.80
N GLU A 120 -14.56 19.19 22.88
CA GLU A 120 -14.55 18.65 21.53
C GLU A 120 -13.23 19.02 20.81
N ILE A 121 -12.59 18.00 20.24
CA ILE A 121 -11.33 18.19 19.48
C ILE A 121 -11.63 18.90 18.16
N PRO A 122 -10.88 19.95 17.78
CA PRO A 122 -11.02 20.61 16.49
C PRO A 122 -10.96 19.60 15.35
N GLN A 123 -11.99 19.58 14.49
CA GLN A 123 -12.08 18.62 13.39
C GLN A 123 -11.41 19.16 12.13
N ILE A 124 -10.49 18.39 11.58
CA ILE A 124 -9.88 18.60 10.28
C ILE A 124 -10.63 17.74 9.27
N LYS A 125 -11.00 18.31 8.13
CA LYS A 125 -11.61 17.56 7.04
C LYS A 125 -10.51 17.08 6.09
N VAL A 126 -10.59 15.80 5.74
CA VAL A 126 -9.64 15.15 4.83
C VAL A 126 -10.41 14.51 3.70
N TYR A 127 -10.06 14.87 2.47
CA TYR A 127 -10.65 14.31 1.25
C TYR A 127 -9.58 13.54 0.50
N TYR A 128 -9.90 12.34 0.06
CA TYR A 128 -9.01 11.46 -0.70
C TYR A 128 -9.83 10.56 -1.63
N ASN A 129 -9.19 9.98 -2.62
CA ASN A 129 -9.83 9.02 -3.52
C ASN A 129 -9.72 7.60 -2.95
N PRO A 130 -10.79 6.98 -2.46
CA PRO A 130 -10.73 5.63 -1.88
C PRO A 130 -10.51 4.52 -2.93
N SER A 131 -10.54 4.86 -4.22
CA SER A 131 -10.29 3.90 -5.31
C SER A 131 -8.81 3.71 -5.61
N GLU A 132 -7.95 4.56 -5.06
CA GLU A 132 -6.49 4.44 -5.15
C GLU A 132 -5.96 3.77 -3.89
N GLU A 133 -5.99 2.43 -3.88
CA GLU A 133 -5.27 1.65 -2.87
C GLU A 133 -3.79 1.57 -3.30
N TYR A 134 -2.95 2.25 -2.53
CA TYR A 134 -1.49 2.15 -2.63
C TYR A 134 -0.93 1.00 -1.78
#